data_140938fadf50ce6e2d8c83325c8b1610
#
_entry.id   140938fadf50ce6e2d8c83325c8b1610
#
_cell.length_a   1.000
_cell.length_b   1.000
_cell.length_c   1.000
_cell.angle_alpha   90.00
_cell.angle_beta   90.00
_cell.angle_gamma   90.00
#
_symmetry.space_group_name_H-M   'P 1'
#
loop_
_entity.id
_entity.type
_entity.pdbx_description
1 polymer ?
#
loop_
_entity_poly.entity_id
_entity_poly.type
_entity_poly.pdbx_seq_one_letter_code
_entity_poly.pdbx_strand_id
1 'polypeptide(L)'
;MIFAEVTAQAQMTMTTQKKGKVEIGLGGSGFITIDWGDGSEIITDKLSEWNSNYHHVFADTIIRTITITGKNITDLHCDRNELTSLNVTKNRKLLFLCCSDNQLTVFFISKNKKLRELHFHTNQLTQLDISKNKKLERVDCFHNQLTNLDVKKNTKLERLWCSSNQLNANALNALFKTLHDSIIDKKLITITNNPGTADCDTSIAEKKGWEIPQDWRNQKRISYWY
;
A
#
# COMPACT_ATOMS: atom_id res chain seq x y z
N MET A 1 38.71 12.50 -15.82
CA MET A 1 38.06 12.19 -14.52
C MET A 1 36.71 12.93 -14.60
N ILE A 2 35.67 12.23 -15.05
CA ILE A 2 34.31 12.79 -15.15
C ILE A 2 33.68 12.46 -13.82
N PHE A 3 33.59 13.45 -12.93
CA PHE A 3 32.70 13.38 -11.77
C PHE A 3 31.27 13.43 -12.32
N ALA A 4 30.67 12.25 -12.49
CA ALA A 4 29.25 12.17 -12.69
C ALA A 4 28.60 12.79 -11.44
N GLU A 5 27.92 13.92 -11.61
CA GLU A 5 27.01 14.42 -10.60
C GLU A 5 26.07 13.27 -10.20
N VAL A 6 26.25 12.80 -8.99
CA VAL A 6 25.30 11.88 -8.35
C VAL A 6 24.06 12.71 -8.07
N THR A 7 23.28 12.97 -9.12
CA THR A 7 21.92 13.49 -8.91
C THR A 7 21.24 12.52 -7.98
N ALA A 8 20.82 13.00 -6.80
CA ALA A 8 20.18 12.21 -5.77
C ALA A 8 19.08 11.34 -6.39
N GLN A 9 19.40 10.06 -6.59
CA GLN A 9 18.46 9.10 -7.18
C GLN A 9 17.29 8.94 -6.21
N ALA A 10 16.10 8.70 -6.73
CA ALA A 10 14.97 8.38 -5.90
C ALA A 10 15.29 7.08 -5.16
N GLN A 11 15.30 7.16 -3.84
CA GLN A 11 15.67 6.08 -2.94
C GLN A 11 14.46 5.68 -2.10
N MET A 12 14.26 4.39 -1.93
CA MET A 12 13.38 3.82 -0.93
C MET A 12 14.17 2.97 0.04
N THR A 13 13.69 2.88 1.27
CA THR A 13 14.29 2.03 2.29
C THR A 13 13.20 1.22 2.99
N MET A 14 13.52 0.00 3.36
CA MET A 14 12.67 -0.86 4.17
C MET A 14 13.50 -1.61 5.20
N THR A 15 12.96 -1.72 6.42
CA THR A 15 13.65 -2.35 7.53
C THR A 15 12.96 -3.65 7.89
N THR A 16 13.73 -4.73 8.01
CA THR A 16 13.27 -6.06 8.40
C THR A 16 14.23 -6.72 9.36
N GLN A 17 13.73 -7.66 10.15
CA GLN A 17 14.53 -8.63 10.92
C GLN A 17 14.18 -10.08 10.53
N LYS A 18 13.54 -10.26 9.39
CA LYS A 18 13.12 -11.56 8.89
C LYS A 18 14.30 -12.48 8.66
N LYS A 19 14.27 -13.66 9.27
CA LYS A 19 15.15 -14.78 8.90
C LYS A 19 14.53 -15.50 7.71
N GLY A 20 15.37 -15.88 6.75
CA GLY A 20 14.90 -16.57 5.54
C GLY A 20 14.72 -15.65 4.35
N LYS A 21 13.85 -16.03 3.44
CA LYS A 21 13.67 -15.36 2.15
C LYS A 21 12.90 -14.05 2.29
N VAL A 22 13.49 -12.96 1.81
CA VAL A 22 12.84 -11.68 1.55
C VAL A 22 12.67 -11.54 0.04
N GLU A 23 11.50 -11.11 -0.42
CA GLU A 23 11.16 -10.95 -1.83
C GLU A 23 10.68 -9.53 -2.12
N ILE A 24 11.14 -8.95 -3.21
CA ILE A 24 10.79 -7.60 -3.65
C ILE A 24 10.50 -7.64 -5.14
N GLY A 25 9.30 -7.21 -5.53
CA GLY A 25 8.93 -6.98 -6.91
C GLY A 25 9.03 -5.50 -7.27
N LEU A 26 9.65 -5.20 -8.39
CA LEU A 26 9.81 -3.83 -8.90
C LEU A 26 9.33 -3.74 -10.34
N GLY A 27 8.47 -2.74 -10.62
CA GLY A 27 8.08 -2.35 -11.96
C GLY A 27 8.57 -0.95 -12.31
N GLY A 28 8.69 -0.67 -13.61
CA GLY A 28 9.14 0.62 -14.08
C GLY A 28 10.18 0.54 -15.19
N SER A 29 11.11 1.48 -15.23
CA SER A 29 12.14 1.51 -16.27
C SER A 29 13.45 2.11 -15.77
N GLY A 30 14.53 1.77 -16.49
CA GLY A 30 15.88 2.27 -16.20
C GLY A 30 16.60 1.44 -15.15
N PHE A 31 17.81 1.85 -14.82
CA PHE A 31 18.64 1.13 -13.87
C PHE A 31 18.19 1.32 -12.43
N ILE A 32 18.30 0.24 -11.66
CA ILE A 32 18.11 0.21 -10.21
C ILE A 32 19.33 -0.41 -9.54
N THR A 33 19.47 -0.14 -8.26
CA THR A 33 20.36 -0.92 -7.38
C THR A 33 19.58 -1.40 -6.17
N ILE A 34 19.92 -2.58 -5.65
CA ILE A 34 19.40 -3.12 -4.40
C ILE A 34 20.59 -3.48 -3.50
N ASP A 35 20.67 -2.81 -2.36
CA ASP A 35 21.56 -3.13 -1.27
C ASP A 35 20.73 -3.80 -0.16
N TRP A 36 21.03 -5.06 0.16
CA TRP A 36 20.30 -5.83 1.15
C TRP A 36 20.65 -5.45 2.60
N GLY A 37 21.70 -4.65 2.80
CA GLY A 37 22.09 -4.13 4.11
C GLY A 37 22.80 -5.14 5.00
N ASP A 38 23.36 -6.22 4.45
CA ASP A 38 24.12 -7.27 5.15
C ASP A 38 25.55 -7.43 4.64
N GLY A 39 26.00 -6.53 3.75
CA GLY A 39 27.33 -6.57 3.14
C GLY A 39 27.45 -7.53 1.95
N SER A 40 26.36 -8.14 1.52
CA SER A 40 26.34 -8.90 0.27
C SER A 40 26.50 -7.98 -0.96
N GLU A 41 26.77 -8.58 -2.11
CA GLU A 41 26.93 -7.83 -3.35
C GLU A 41 25.67 -7.03 -3.70
N ILE A 42 25.89 -5.75 -4.07
CA ILE A 42 24.80 -4.86 -4.51
C ILE A 42 24.32 -5.31 -5.88
N ILE A 43 23.03 -5.64 -5.97
CA ILE A 43 22.40 -5.92 -7.26
C ILE A 43 22.32 -4.63 -8.08
N THR A 44 22.75 -4.68 -9.34
CA THR A 44 22.50 -3.63 -10.32
C THR A 44 21.78 -4.26 -11.51
N ASP A 45 20.59 -3.75 -11.83
CA ASP A 45 19.78 -4.31 -12.91
C ASP A 45 19.04 -3.19 -13.66
N LYS A 46 18.51 -3.53 -14.82
CA LYS A 46 17.67 -2.65 -15.63
C LYS A 46 16.25 -3.16 -15.64
N LEU A 47 15.35 -2.41 -15.03
CA LEU A 47 13.93 -2.75 -15.02
C LEU A 47 13.40 -2.81 -16.46
N SER A 48 12.67 -3.88 -16.76
CA SER A 48 11.77 -4.00 -17.89
C SER A 48 10.37 -3.51 -17.49
N GLU A 49 9.48 -3.31 -18.48
CA GLU A 49 8.10 -2.87 -18.24
C GLU A 49 7.29 -3.86 -17.37
N TRP A 50 7.76 -5.10 -17.23
CA TRP A 50 7.15 -6.15 -16.40
C TRP A 50 7.84 -6.23 -15.06
N ASN A 51 7.09 -6.58 -14.00
CA ASN A 51 7.62 -6.72 -12.65
C ASN A 51 8.82 -7.66 -12.60
N SER A 52 9.97 -7.13 -12.20
CA SER A 52 11.16 -7.92 -11.90
C SER A 52 11.14 -8.32 -10.42
N ASN A 53 11.34 -9.61 -10.15
CA ASN A 53 11.35 -10.12 -8.78
C ASN A 53 12.79 -10.37 -8.32
N TYR A 54 13.12 -9.80 -7.16
CA TYR A 54 14.40 -9.95 -6.48
C TYR A 54 14.19 -10.64 -5.15
N HIS A 55 15.12 -11.47 -4.76
CA HIS A 55 15.07 -12.10 -3.45
C HIS A 55 16.45 -12.23 -2.82
N HIS A 56 16.47 -12.30 -1.49
CA HIS A 56 17.65 -12.54 -0.67
C HIS A 56 17.28 -13.41 0.51
N VAL A 57 18.25 -14.20 1.01
CA VAL A 57 18.02 -15.11 2.14
C VAL A 57 18.91 -14.68 3.30
N PHE A 58 18.31 -14.12 4.34
CA PHE A 58 19.03 -13.79 5.58
C PHE A 58 19.18 -15.00 6.49
N ALA A 59 20.39 -15.23 6.98
CA ALA A 59 20.69 -16.38 7.84
C ALA A 59 20.23 -16.23 9.29
N ASP A 60 19.99 -15.00 9.73
CA ASP A 60 19.69 -14.63 11.11
C ASP A 60 18.58 -13.57 11.20
N THR A 61 18.31 -13.05 12.41
CA THR A 61 17.28 -12.04 12.70
C THR A 61 17.86 -10.65 13.01
N ILE A 62 19.08 -10.36 12.56
CA ILE A 62 19.67 -9.03 12.73
C ILE A 62 18.85 -8.02 11.92
N ILE A 63 18.54 -6.89 12.54
CA ILE A 63 17.82 -5.81 11.87
C ILE A 63 18.65 -5.29 10.70
N ARG A 64 18.05 -5.27 9.51
CA ARG A 64 18.68 -4.76 8.29
C ARG A 64 17.81 -3.72 7.61
N THR A 65 18.46 -2.77 6.97
CA THR A 65 17.82 -1.80 6.13
C THR A 65 18.17 -2.07 4.67
N ILE A 66 17.20 -2.54 3.93
CA ILE A 66 17.31 -2.75 2.49
C ILE A 66 17.15 -1.39 1.82
N THR A 67 18.06 -1.05 0.90
CA THR A 67 18.03 0.20 0.17
C THR A 67 17.88 -0.05 -1.33
N ILE A 68 16.85 0.54 -1.92
CA ILE A 68 16.61 0.45 -3.36
C ILE A 68 16.74 1.84 -3.96
N THR A 69 17.53 1.98 -5.03
CA THR A 69 17.65 3.23 -5.78
C THR A 69 17.19 3.05 -7.22
N GLY A 70 16.53 4.07 -7.77
CA GLY A 70 16.08 4.06 -9.16
C GLY A 70 15.16 5.24 -9.47
N LYS A 71 15.31 5.85 -10.66
CA LYS A 71 14.58 7.08 -11.02
C LYS A 71 13.14 6.85 -11.47
N ASN A 72 12.84 5.68 -12.01
CA ASN A 72 11.57 5.43 -12.70
C ASN A 72 10.85 4.19 -12.17
N ILE A 73 10.98 3.90 -10.88
CA ILE A 73 10.22 2.83 -10.24
C ILE A 73 8.76 3.29 -10.14
N THR A 74 7.86 2.53 -10.72
CA THR A 74 6.42 2.77 -10.75
C THR A 74 5.64 1.80 -9.87
N ASP A 75 6.19 0.61 -9.64
CA ASP A 75 5.54 -0.45 -8.89
C ASP A 75 6.50 -1.01 -7.85
N LEU A 76 5.98 -1.23 -6.64
CA LEU A 76 6.69 -1.87 -5.54
C LEU A 76 5.79 -2.92 -4.91
N HIS A 77 6.29 -4.15 -4.87
CA HIS A 77 5.74 -5.27 -4.11
C HIS A 77 6.78 -5.65 -3.04
N CYS A 78 6.41 -5.54 -1.78
CA CYS A 78 7.26 -5.89 -0.64
C CYS A 78 6.43 -6.54 0.49
N ASP A 79 5.39 -7.26 0.10
CA ASP A 79 4.53 -7.99 1.03
C ASP A 79 5.26 -9.18 1.68
N ARG A 80 4.78 -9.62 2.85
CA ARG A 80 5.26 -10.81 3.58
C ARG A 80 6.76 -10.80 3.93
N ASN A 81 7.30 -9.61 4.21
CA ASN A 81 8.73 -9.44 4.51
C ASN A 81 9.02 -9.05 5.97
N GLU A 82 8.02 -9.12 6.86
CA GLU A 82 8.15 -8.73 8.27
C GLU A 82 8.71 -7.31 8.44
N LEU A 83 8.34 -6.41 7.52
CA LEU A 83 8.82 -5.04 7.54
C LEU A 83 8.28 -4.28 8.73
N THR A 84 9.17 -3.66 9.48
CA THR A 84 8.83 -2.73 10.59
C THR A 84 8.85 -1.27 10.16
N SER A 85 9.51 -0.95 9.03
CA SER A 85 9.55 0.39 8.45
C SER A 85 9.59 0.33 6.93
N LEU A 86 8.92 1.28 6.29
CA LEU A 86 8.94 1.47 4.84
C LEU A 86 8.93 2.97 4.51
N ASN A 87 9.94 3.45 3.79
CA ASN A 87 10.02 4.83 3.34
C ASN A 87 10.11 4.90 1.81
N VAL A 88 9.03 5.33 1.19
CA VAL A 88 8.90 5.51 -0.27
C VAL A 88 8.76 6.99 -0.67
N THR A 89 9.00 7.92 0.24
CA THR A 89 8.69 9.35 0.06
C THR A 89 9.45 10.01 -1.09
N LYS A 90 10.62 9.49 -1.48
CA LYS A 90 11.39 9.97 -2.63
C LYS A 90 10.93 9.38 -3.97
N ASN A 91 10.15 8.29 -3.97
CA ASN A 91 9.70 7.59 -5.17
C ASN A 91 8.36 8.15 -5.68
N ARG A 92 8.40 9.40 -6.15
CA ARG A 92 7.19 10.17 -6.54
C ARG A 92 6.50 9.65 -7.81
N LYS A 93 7.07 8.65 -8.47
CA LYS A 93 6.52 8.03 -9.68
C LYS A 93 5.69 6.79 -9.41
N LEU A 94 5.66 6.28 -8.17
CA LEU A 94 4.87 5.11 -7.79
C LEU A 94 3.40 5.27 -8.20
N LEU A 95 2.91 4.25 -8.90
CA LEU A 95 1.53 4.06 -9.33
C LEU A 95 0.87 2.94 -8.52
N PHE A 96 1.65 1.90 -8.21
CA PHE A 96 1.24 0.74 -7.44
C PHE A 96 2.16 0.53 -6.24
N LEU A 97 1.57 0.21 -5.08
CA LEU A 97 2.30 -0.13 -3.87
C LEU A 97 1.58 -1.26 -3.12
N CYS A 98 2.26 -2.40 -2.99
CA CYS A 98 1.84 -3.49 -2.12
C CYS A 98 2.88 -3.68 -1.01
N CYS A 99 2.46 -3.48 0.25
CA CYS A 99 3.24 -3.75 1.45
C CYS A 99 2.41 -4.50 2.50
N SER A 100 1.52 -5.35 2.03
CA SER A 100 0.63 -6.17 2.86
C SER A 100 1.39 -7.22 3.67
N ASP A 101 0.76 -7.80 4.70
CA ASP A 101 1.33 -8.86 5.52
C ASP A 101 2.72 -8.49 6.08
N ASN A 102 2.80 -7.31 6.72
CA ASN A 102 4.01 -6.79 7.37
C ASN A 102 3.70 -6.34 8.82
N GLN A 103 4.63 -5.66 9.47
CA GLN A 103 4.51 -5.19 10.85
C GLN A 103 4.55 -3.66 10.93
N LEU A 104 4.06 -2.98 9.87
CA LEU A 104 4.11 -1.53 9.79
C LEU A 104 3.10 -0.90 10.77
N THR A 105 3.58 0.03 11.59
CA THR A 105 2.76 0.80 12.55
C THR A 105 2.46 2.22 12.07
N VAL A 106 3.31 2.77 11.20
CA VAL A 106 3.17 4.08 10.57
C VAL A 106 3.52 4.00 9.10
N PHE A 107 2.86 4.86 8.30
CA PHE A 107 3.07 4.84 6.86
C PHE A 107 2.87 6.23 6.23
N PHE A 108 3.88 6.72 5.49
CA PHE A 108 3.89 8.05 4.91
C PHE A 108 3.93 8.00 3.38
N ILE A 109 2.80 8.33 2.73
CA ILE A 109 2.66 8.32 1.27
C ILE A 109 2.26 9.68 0.68
N SER A 110 2.26 10.74 1.46
CA SER A 110 1.82 12.08 1.03
C SER A 110 2.60 12.64 -0.18
N LYS A 111 3.82 12.13 -0.44
CA LYS A 111 4.66 12.51 -1.59
C LYS A 111 4.38 11.66 -2.84
N ASN A 112 3.74 10.50 -2.70
CA ASN A 112 3.45 9.55 -3.79
C ASN A 112 2.11 9.87 -4.46
N LYS A 113 1.97 11.10 -4.97
CA LYS A 113 0.70 11.66 -5.49
C LYS A 113 0.19 11.00 -6.76
N LYS A 114 0.96 10.09 -7.35
CA LYS A 114 0.60 9.36 -8.57
C LYS A 114 -0.03 8.00 -8.29
N LEU A 115 0.01 7.51 -7.03
CA LEU A 115 -0.56 6.23 -6.63
C LEU A 115 -2.01 6.11 -7.10
N ARG A 116 -2.29 4.97 -7.74
CA ARG A 116 -3.61 4.50 -8.15
C ARG A 116 -4.09 3.34 -7.30
N GLU A 117 -3.17 2.44 -6.95
CA GLU A 117 -3.47 1.27 -6.12
C GLU A 117 -2.56 1.22 -4.90
N LEU A 118 -3.14 0.94 -3.73
CA LEU A 118 -2.46 0.89 -2.46
C LEU A 118 -2.99 -0.31 -1.66
N HIS A 119 -2.12 -1.30 -1.45
CA HIS A 119 -2.41 -2.51 -0.69
C HIS A 119 -1.49 -2.57 0.52
N PHE A 120 -2.07 -2.52 1.70
CA PHE A 120 -1.33 -2.58 2.97
C PHE A 120 -2.13 -3.33 4.05
N HIS A 121 -2.99 -4.26 3.63
CA HIS A 121 -3.73 -5.10 4.55
C HIS A 121 -2.79 -5.91 5.46
N THR A 122 -3.31 -6.38 6.58
CA THR A 122 -2.54 -7.19 7.55
C THR A 122 -1.25 -6.47 7.98
N ASN A 123 -1.45 -5.30 8.60
CA ASN A 123 -0.41 -4.49 9.24
C ASN A 123 -0.93 -4.00 10.62
N GLN A 124 -0.26 -3.07 11.25
CA GLN A 124 -0.59 -2.58 12.60
C GLN A 124 -0.91 -1.08 12.59
N LEU A 125 -1.43 -0.55 11.47
CA LEU A 125 -1.69 0.87 11.31
C LEU A 125 -2.90 1.31 12.13
N THR A 126 -2.74 2.33 12.97
CA THR A 126 -3.83 2.97 13.72
C THR A 126 -4.43 4.18 13.01
N GLN A 127 -3.68 4.76 12.06
CA GLN A 127 -4.07 5.93 11.27
C GLN A 127 -3.59 5.82 9.84
N LEU A 128 -4.33 6.42 8.90
CA LEU A 128 -3.97 6.52 7.50
C LEU A 128 -4.37 7.86 6.92
N ASP A 129 -3.41 8.64 6.42
CA ASP A 129 -3.66 9.87 5.64
C ASP A 129 -3.39 9.64 4.15
N ILE A 130 -4.47 9.51 3.36
CA ILE A 130 -4.44 9.41 1.90
C ILE A 130 -4.93 10.70 1.21
N SER A 131 -5.08 11.79 1.93
CA SER A 131 -5.64 13.06 1.42
C SER A 131 -4.85 13.68 0.26
N LYS A 132 -3.56 13.36 0.13
CA LYS A 132 -2.69 13.84 -0.95
C LYS A 132 -2.66 12.90 -2.17
N ASN A 133 -3.19 11.67 -2.04
CA ASN A 133 -3.16 10.63 -3.07
C ASN A 133 -4.48 10.64 -3.88
N LYS A 134 -4.79 11.77 -4.51
CA LYS A 134 -6.07 12.04 -5.18
C LYS A 134 -6.35 11.16 -6.40
N LYS A 135 -5.38 10.35 -6.83
CA LYS A 135 -5.48 9.44 -7.98
C LYS A 135 -5.79 8.01 -7.59
N LEU A 136 -5.93 7.74 -6.28
CA LEU A 136 -6.26 6.41 -5.79
C LEU A 136 -7.62 5.96 -6.35
N GLU A 137 -7.58 4.78 -6.95
CA GLU A 137 -8.70 4.04 -7.51
C GLU A 137 -9.03 2.84 -6.62
N ARG A 138 -7.99 2.22 -6.00
CA ARG A 138 -8.15 1.07 -5.11
C ARG A 138 -7.32 1.23 -3.85
N VAL A 139 -7.94 0.99 -2.70
CA VAL A 139 -7.28 0.98 -1.39
C VAL A 139 -7.69 -0.28 -0.63
N ASP A 140 -6.70 -1.06 -0.27
CA ASP A 140 -6.89 -2.25 0.53
C ASP A 140 -6.17 -2.09 1.88
N CYS A 141 -6.96 -1.90 2.93
CA CYS A 141 -6.50 -1.63 4.29
C CYS A 141 -7.12 -2.58 5.32
N PHE A 142 -7.69 -3.70 4.89
CA PHE A 142 -8.30 -4.64 5.83
C PHE A 142 -7.26 -5.24 6.80
N HIS A 143 -7.70 -5.77 7.95
CA HIS A 143 -6.82 -6.28 9.00
C HIS A 143 -5.73 -5.28 9.42
N ASN A 144 -6.17 -4.11 9.89
CA ASN A 144 -5.36 -3.10 10.57
C ASN A 144 -6.05 -2.68 11.88
N GLN A 145 -5.62 -1.57 12.46
CA GLN A 145 -6.16 -1.04 13.72
C GLN A 145 -6.74 0.37 13.54
N LEU A 146 -7.25 0.68 12.33
CA LEU A 146 -7.75 2.00 11.99
C LEU A 146 -9.01 2.30 12.80
N THR A 147 -9.03 3.42 13.51
CA THR A 147 -10.19 3.92 14.28
C THR A 147 -11.02 4.93 13.49
N ASN A 148 -10.47 5.51 12.44
CA ASN A 148 -11.12 6.42 11.50
C ASN A 148 -10.49 6.32 10.12
N LEU A 149 -11.20 6.81 9.10
CA LEU A 149 -10.68 6.93 7.74
C LEU A 149 -11.45 8.03 7.02
N ASP A 150 -10.74 8.95 6.35
CA ASP A 150 -11.30 10.01 5.52
C ASP A 150 -10.84 9.86 4.08
N VAL A 151 -11.80 9.70 3.17
CA VAL A 151 -11.55 9.54 1.73
C VAL A 151 -12.09 10.72 0.90
N LYS A 152 -12.45 11.84 1.52
CA LYS A 152 -13.06 13.01 0.86
C LYS A 152 -12.27 13.53 -0.34
N LYS A 153 -10.94 13.36 -0.34
CA LYS A 153 -10.06 13.82 -1.42
C LYS A 153 -9.82 12.79 -2.51
N ASN A 154 -10.30 11.55 -2.32
CA ASN A 154 -10.06 10.42 -3.21
C ASN A 154 -11.28 10.17 -4.13
N THR A 155 -11.60 11.17 -4.95
CA THR A 155 -12.81 11.19 -5.79
C THR A 155 -12.77 10.24 -6.99
N LYS A 156 -11.67 9.50 -7.16
CA LYS A 156 -11.51 8.43 -8.16
C LYS A 156 -11.59 7.04 -7.56
N LEU A 157 -11.85 6.94 -6.24
CA LEU A 157 -11.84 5.67 -5.54
C LEU A 157 -13.02 4.81 -6.01
N GLU A 158 -12.71 3.62 -6.51
CA GLU A 158 -13.67 2.62 -6.96
C GLU A 158 -13.85 1.53 -5.92
N ARG A 159 -12.77 1.17 -5.22
CA ARG A 159 -12.76 0.07 -4.25
C ARG A 159 -12.05 0.45 -2.97
N LEU A 160 -12.72 0.21 -1.85
CA LEU A 160 -12.20 0.42 -0.50
C LEU A 160 -12.45 -0.83 0.35
N TRP A 161 -11.41 -1.60 0.63
CA TRP A 161 -11.48 -2.73 1.54
C TRP A 161 -10.98 -2.30 2.92
N CYS A 162 -11.88 -2.06 3.85
CA CYS A 162 -11.57 -1.63 5.22
C CYS A 162 -12.16 -2.53 6.31
N SER A 163 -12.48 -3.77 5.97
CA SER A 163 -12.92 -4.79 6.91
C SER A 163 -11.87 -5.08 7.98
N SER A 164 -12.29 -5.62 9.12
CA SER A 164 -11.37 -6.03 10.21
C SER A 164 -10.43 -4.91 10.65
N ASN A 165 -11.01 -3.77 10.98
CA ASN A 165 -10.37 -2.62 11.61
C ASN A 165 -11.06 -2.30 12.95
N GLN A 166 -10.84 -1.11 13.52
CA GLN A 166 -11.43 -0.65 14.78
C GLN A 166 -12.44 0.49 14.56
N LEU A 167 -13.15 0.48 13.41
CA LEU A 167 -14.14 1.49 13.06
C LEU A 167 -15.44 1.21 13.80
N ASN A 168 -15.82 2.07 14.76
CA ASN A 168 -17.14 2.02 15.38
C ASN A 168 -18.23 2.61 14.46
N ALA A 169 -19.51 2.52 14.86
CA ALA A 169 -20.63 2.99 14.04
C ALA A 169 -20.50 4.47 13.64
N ASN A 170 -20.06 5.34 14.56
CA ASN A 170 -19.87 6.75 14.26
C ASN A 170 -18.73 6.97 13.26
N ALA A 171 -17.63 6.22 13.37
CA ALA A 171 -16.50 6.27 12.44
C ALA A 171 -16.90 5.76 11.04
N LEU A 172 -17.69 4.67 10.95
CA LEU A 172 -18.21 4.18 9.69
C LEU A 172 -19.18 5.19 9.05
N ASN A 173 -20.10 5.75 9.81
CA ASN A 173 -21.02 6.78 9.30
C ASN A 173 -20.26 8.06 8.86
N ALA A 174 -19.20 8.44 9.57
CA ALA A 174 -18.31 9.53 9.16
C ALA A 174 -17.57 9.19 7.85
N LEU A 175 -17.01 8.01 7.72
CA LEU A 175 -16.38 7.51 6.49
C LEU A 175 -17.36 7.56 5.31
N PHE A 176 -18.58 7.05 5.46
CA PHE A 176 -19.60 7.05 4.41
C PHE A 176 -19.95 8.47 3.93
N LYS A 177 -19.97 9.46 4.83
CA LYS A 177 -20.15 10.87 4.47
C LYS A 177 -19.02 11.41 3.60
N THR A 178 -17.79 10.88 3.73
CA THR A 178 -16.62 11.29 2.93
C THR A 178 -16.52 10.60 1.57
N LEU A 179 -17.25 9.51 1.34
CA LEU A 179 -17.33 8.84 0.05
C LEU A 179 -17.88 9.80 -1.01
N HIS A 180 -17.31 9.76 -2.23
CA HIS A 180 -17.79 10.57 -3.34
C HIS A 180 -19.04 9.94 -3.99
N ASP A 181 -19.78 10.74 -4.72
CA ASP A 181 -21.00 10.37 -5.47
C ASP A 181 -20.78 10.35 -7.00
N SER A 182 -19.53 10.46 -7.47
CA SER A 182 -19.21 10.44 -8.90
C SER A 182 -19.78 9.19 -9.57
N ILE A 183 -20.24 9.36 -10.81
CA ILE A 183 -20.76 8.26 -11.63
C ILE A 183 -19.58 7.44 -12.11
N ILE A 184 -19.34 6.33 -11.43
CA ILE A 184 -18.36 5.28 -11.77
C ILE A 184 -19.16 3.99 -11.83
N ASP A 185 -18.87 3.13 -12.78
CA ASP A 185 -19.64 1.91 -13.08
C ASP A 185 -19.83 1.03 -11.85
N LYS A 186 -18.79 0.88 -11.03
CA LYS A 186 -18.85 0.04 -9.85
C LYS A 186 -18.03 0.61 -8.69
N LYS A 187 -18.70 1.00 -7.62
CA LYS A 187 -18.07 1.46 -6.37
C LYS A 187 -18.36 0.46 -5.26
N LEU A 188 -17.33 -0.01 -4.59
CA LEU A 188 -17.45 -1.05 -3.57
C LEU A 188 -16.67 -0.69 -2.31
N ILE A 189 -17.33 -0.84 -1.15
CA ILE A 189 -16.69 -0.73 0.15
C ILE A 189 -17.01 -1.97 0.99
N THR A 190 -15.99 -2.56 1.64
CA THR A 190 -16.18 -3.63 2.61
C THR A 190 -15.88 -3.15 4.01
N ILE A 191 -16.75 -3.47 4.96
CA ILE A 191 -16.70 -2.98 6.34
C ILE A 191 -16.82 -4.10 7.38
N THR A 192 -16.95 -5.35 6.95
CA THR A 192 -17.18 -6.48 7.85
C THR A 192 -16.13 -6.56 8.96
N ASN A 193 -16.51 -7.14 10.13
CA ASN A 193 -15.64 -7.30 11.28
C ASN A 193 -15.05 -5.99 11.85
N ASN A 194 -15.73 -4.86 11.66
CA ASN A 194 -15.48 -3.65 12.44
C ASN A 194 -16.45 -3.60 13.63
N PRO A 195 -16.10 -2.98 14.75
CA PRO A 195 -17.00 -2.87 15.91
C PRO A 195 -18.35 -2.22 15.57
N GLY A 196 -18.37 -1.32 14.58
CA GLY A 196 -19.59 -0.61 14.17
C GLY A 196 -20.37 -1.23 13.02
N THR A 197 -19.98 -2.41 12.52
CA THR A 197 -20.59 -3.00 11.31
C THR A 197 -22.09 -3.23 11.45
N ALA A 198 -22.55 -3.66 12.63
CA ALA A 198 -23.97 -3.95 12.87
C ALA A 198 -24.84 -2.70 13.05
N ASP A 199 -24.24 -1.59 13.52
CA ASP A 199 -24.98 -0.42 14.01
C ASP A 199 -24.82 0.81 13.10
N CYS A 200 -24.01 0.73 12.03
CA CYS A 200 -23.81 1.84 11.11
C CYS A 200 -24.98 1.98 10.10
N ASP A 201 -25.20 3.21 9.64
CA ASP A 201 -26.20 3.52 8.62
C ASP A 201 -25.61 3.38 7.20
N THR A 202 -25.76 2.19 6.61
CA THR A 202 -25.26 1.89 5.26
C THR A 202 -25.94 2.73 4.19
N SER A 203 -27.17 3.21 4.44
CA SER A 203 -27.91 4.03 3.46
C SER A 203 -27.16 5.30 3.06
N ILE A 204 -26.25 5.80 3.91
CA ILE A 204 -25.41 6.97 3.60
C ILE A 204 -24.46 6.69 2.41
N ALA A 205 -23.87 5.50 2.37
CA ALA A 205 -22.98 5.08 1.28
C ALA A 205 -23.79 4.66 0.04
N GLU A 206 -24.88 3.91 0.23
CA GLU A 206 -25.75 3.41 -0.83
C GLU A 206 -26.38 4.57 -1.65
N LYS A 207 -26.83 5.64 -0.99
CA LYS A 207 -27.33 6.86 -1.65
C LYS A 207 -26.30 7.53 -2.57
N LYS A 208 -25.00 7.25 -2.36
CA LYS A 208 -23.90 7.73 -3.21
C LYS A 208 -23.49 6.69 -4.26
N GLY A 209 -24.22 5.58 -4.38
CA GLY A 209 -24.00 4.51 -5.34
C GLY A 209 -22.85 3.56 -4.95
N TRP A 210 -22.51 3.45 -3.66
CA TRP A 210 -21.54 2.48 -3.15
C TRP A 210 -22.23 1.18 -2.76
N GLU A 211 -21.72 0.05 -3.24
CA GLU A 211 -22.15 -1.28 -2.83
C GLU A 211 -21.43 -1.68 -1.54
N ILE A 212 -22.19 -2.25 -0.57
CA ILE A 212 -21.64 -2.79 0.69
C ILE A 212 -21.98 -4.28 0.74
N PRO A 213 -21.10 -5.16 0.27
CA PRO A 213 -21.37 -6.60 0.28
C PRO A 213 -21.38 -7.15 1.71
N GLN A 214 -22.41 -7.94 2.02
CA GLN A 214 -22.56 -8.63 3.32
C GLN A 214 -21.61 -9.83 3.48
N ASP A 215 -21.16 -10.44 2.38
CA ASP A 215 -20.27 -11.60 2.38
C ASP A 215 -18.99 -11.33 1.58
N TRP A 216 -17.88 -11.17 2.31
CA TRP A 216 -16.55 -11.00 1.72
C TRP A 216 -16.05 -12.27 0.99
N ARG A 217 -16.58 -13.46 1.30
CA ARG A 217 -16.15 -14.74 0.73
C ARG A 217 -16.49 -14.85 -0.75
N ASN A 218 -17.54 -14.18 -1.21
CA ASN A 218 -17.87 -14.10 -2.63
C ASN A 218 -16.92 -13.20 -3.43
N GLN A 219 -16.03 -12.46 -2.75
CA GLN A 219 -15.07 -11.55 -3.37
C GLN A 219 -13.70 -12.19 -3.63
N LYS A 220 -13.45 -13.45 -3.17
CA LYS A 220 -12.21 -14.20 -3.48
C LYS A 220 -11.89 -14.32 -4.98
N ARG A 221 -12.85 -14.03 -5.86
CA ARG A 221 -12.64 -14.00 -7.32
C ARG A 221 -12.03 -12.69 -7.85
N ILE A 222 -11.86 -11.67 -7.01
CA ILE A 222 -11.42 -10.33 -7.45
C ILE A 222 -10.02 -9.99 -6.96
N SER A 223 -9.48 -10.73 -5.99
CA SER A 223 -8.19 -10.45 -5.35
C SER A 223 -7.00 -11.27 -5.84
N TYR A 224 -7.14 -12.04 -6.94
CA TYR A 224 -6.02 -12.81 -7.49
C TYR A 224 -5.62 -12.27 -8.87
N TRP A 225 -4.94 -11.14 -8.87
CA TRP A 225 -4.01 -10.77 -9.91
C TRP A 225 -2.67 -10.44 -9.22
N TYR A 226 -1.99 -11.49 -8.80
CA TYR A 226 -0.57 -11.49 -8.47
C TYR A 226 0.12 -12.56 -9.31
#